data_9962d1179fb01019a3204e812df63b46
#
_entry.id   9962d1179fb01019a3204e812df63b46
#
_cell.length_a   1.000
_cell.length_b   1.000
_cell.length_c   1.000
_cell.angle_alpha   90.00
_cell.angle_beta   90.00
_cell.angle_gamma   90.00
#
_symmetry.space_group_name_H-M   'P 1'
#
loop_
_entity.id
_entity.type
_entity.pdbx_description
1 polymer ?
#
loop_
_entity_poly.entity_id
_entity_poly.type
_entity_poly.pdbx_seq_one_letter_code
_entity_poly.pdbx_strand_id
1 'polypeptide(L)'
;MVIKKKSNLDTYGMVGEGFLKPSMNYISFAQQYLTGSSPSGGNVYKATVSTFGNLNFIWKNRYYMDISYRSSANSALGDNERWTPYWSFGLGWNMHNEKFLKSLGWVSLFRLRGSVGYVGSGNFDGNLTNVIYTYADNYISGLSALPSSLGNPDLKAQRTLSYNAGLTLEILDSRFEVTFDWYKQLSKDLLLPIGIPVSTGASSVQANLGKSENYGYELAISGLIIKNQDWLWRVSANTHHTVNKLKKISNSLMKQTEKNMAAEGVAPKILFKEGESTTAIFAVRSLGINPANGEEIFVRPDGTLTNVYHVEDKVSLGDKTPKLEGSISTALAWKNLSLSMAFEYTLGRYIYNVTRAAKVENINIYRNVDVRAFTQRWTKPGDVVAYPRGRLYQRNKVVHSSRFVEKRNELHLSSLNISYNLPVNWVKKLGLKRLAIGVGFSDIFRLSTVKFERGTSYPYMHSYNFMISPTF
;
A
#
# COMPACT_ATOMS: atom_id res chain seq x y z
N MET A 1 29.32 -10.73 -13.33
CA MET A 1 28.82 -9.83 -14.40
C MET A 1 28.67 -8.41 -13.85
N VAL A 2 29.00 -7.38 -14.62
CA VAL A 2 28.86 -5.97 -14.20
C VAL A 2 27.79 -5.32 -15.06
N ILE A 3 26.81 -4.68 -14.42
CA ILE A 3 25.76 -3.91 -15.11
C ILE A 3 25.87 -2.46 -14.69
N LYS A 4 25.94 -1.57 -15.68
CA LYS A 4 25.88 -0.11 -15.49
C LYS A 4 24.61 0.41 -16.11
N LYS A 5 23.74 1.04 -15.30
CA LYS A 5 22.49 1.69 -15.74
C LYS A 5 22.58 3.17 -15.46
N LYS A 6 22.30 4.00 -16.46
CA LYS A 6 22.10 5.44 -16.32
C LYS A 6 20.67 5.77 -16.74
N SER A 7 20.02 6.65 -16.02
CA SER A 7 18.70 7.17 -16.36
C SER A 7 18.74 8.68 -16.18
N ASN A 8 18.31 9.41 -17.19
CA ASN A 8 18.11 10.85 -17.16
C ASN A 8 16.66 11.11 -17.56
N LEU A 9 15.95 11.89 -16.76
CA LEU A 9 14.59 12.32 -17.06
C LEU A 9 14.54 13.84 -16.99
N ASP A 10 14.39 14.47 -18.14
CA ASP A 10 14.19 15.91 -18.27
C ASP A 10 12.72 16.15 -18.59
N THR A 11 12.04 16.92 -17.75
CA THR A 11 10.64 17.30 -17.95
C THR A 11 10.54 18.82 -18.04
N TYR A 12 9.99 19.31 -19.13
CA TYR A 12 9.74 20.73 -19.35
C TYR A 12 8.28 20.95 -19.74
N GLY A 13 7.63 21.89 -19.05
CA GLY A 13 6.23 22.21 -19.28
C GLY A 13 5.98 23.55 -19.97
N MET A 14 7.02 24.33 -20.34
CA MET A 14 6.85 25.74 -20.75
C MET A 14 7.91 26.27 -21.71
N VAL A 15 7.56 27.38 -22.39
CA VAL A 15 8.44 28.14 -23.27
C VAL A 15 8.98 29.37 -22.54
N GLY A 16 10.28 29.50 -22.45
CA GLY A 16 10.97 30.64 -21.87
C GLY A 16 11.90 31.33 -22.88
N GLU A 17 12.12 32.61 -22.70
CA GLU A 17 12.95 33.47 -23.54
C GLU A 17 14.03 34.19 -22.73
N GLY A 18 15.11 34.64 -23.38
CA GLY A 18 16.14 35.47 -22.74
C GLY A 18 17.15 34.76 -21.88
N PHE A 19 17.62 33.59 -22.30
CA PHE A 19 18.70 32.87 -21.58
C PHE A 19 20.01 33.68 -21.61
N LEU A 20 20.63 33.88 -20.43
CA LEU A 20 21.86 34.66 -20.29
C LEU A 20 23.07 33.99 -20.94
N LYS A 21 23.10 32.65 -21.02
CA LYS A 21 24.16 31.86 -21.65
C LYS A 21 23.56 30.63 -22.33
N PRO A 22 24.11 30.21 -23.49
CA PRO A 22 23.68 28.97 -24.18
C PRO A 22 23.84 27.71 -23.36
N SER A 23 24.76 27.68 -22.39
CA SER A 23 24.99 26.56 -21.47
C SER A 23 23.95 26.46 -20.34
N MET A 24 23.16 27.50 -20.11
CA MET A 24 22.05 27.54 -19.16
C MET A 24 20.74 27.22 -19.88
N ASN A 25 20.67 26.02 -20.42
CA ASN A 25 19.51 25.59 -21.23
C ASN A 25 18.32 25.04 -20.43
N TYR A 26 18.33 25.21 -19.12
CA TYR A 26 17.16 24.90 -18.30
C TYR A 26 16.17 26.06 -18.34
N ILE A 27 14.92 25.72 -18.57
CA ILE A 27 13.84 26.71 -18.73
C ILE A 27 13.67 27.62 -17.51
N SER A 28 14.06 27.16 -16.32
CA SER A 28 14.08 27.94 -15.08
C SER A 28 15.09 29.12 -15.08
N PHE A 29 16.00 29.17 -16.05
CA PHE A 29 16.94 30.27 -16.25
C PHE A 29 16.50 31.25 -17.34
N ALA A 30 15.32 31.07 -17.92
CA ALA A 30 14.75 32.04 -18.85
C ALA A 30 14.44 33.38 -18.18
N GLN A 31 14.75 34.50 -18.80
CA GLN A 31 14.46 35.82 -18.26
C GLN A 31 12.99 36.20 -18.37
N GLN A 32 12.30 35.69 -19.34
CA GLN A 32 10.88 35.91 -19.58
C GLN A 32 10.17 34.60 -19.91
N TYR A 33 8.94 34.50 -19.46
CA TYR A 33 8.06 33.38 -19.75
C TYR A 33 6.85 33.89 -20.51
N LEU A 34 6.26 33.05 -21.33
CA LEU A 34 5.01 33.39 -22.00
C LEU A 34 3.98 33.87 -20.99
N THR A 35 3.34 35.00 -21.27
CA THR A 35 2.38 35.64 -20.38
C THR A 35 1.34 34.67 -19.83
N GLY A 36 1.25 34.57 -18.52
CA GLY A 36 0.29 33.66 -17.83
C GLY A 36 0.81 32.25 -17.54
N SER A 37 2.07 31.96 -17.79
CA SER A 37 2.68 30.68 -17.51
C SER A 37 3.91 30.81 -16.63
N SER A 38 4.05 29.97 -15.59
CA SER A 38 5.30 29.84 -14.83
C SER A 38 6.00 28.52 -15.22
N PRO A 39 7.31 28.52 -15.46
CA PRO A 39 8.01 27.34 -15.89
C PRO A 39 8.10 26.32 -14.75
N SER A 40 7.86 25.10 -15.10
CA SER A 40 8.18 23.97 -14.27
C SER A 40 9.13 23.05 -14.99
N GLY A 41 10.21 22.66 -14.36
CA GLY A 41 11.15 21.72 -14.97
C GLY A 41 11.98 21.03 -13.89
N GLY A 42 12.43 19.83 -14.20
CA GLY A 42 13.28 19.06 -13.31
C GLY A 42 14.16 18.10 -14.10
N ASN A 43 15.38 17.93 -13.63
CA ASN A 43 16.30 16.92 -14.12
C ASN A 43 16.59 15.94 -13.00
N VAL A 44 16.36 14.64 -13.24
CA VAL A 44 16.69 13.58 -12.31
C VAL A 44 17.70 12.65 -12.96
N TYR A 45 18.94 12.68 -12.45
CA TYR A 45 19.99 11.80 -12.91
C TYR A 45 20.24 10.67 -11.90
N LYS A 46 20.19 9.42 -12.38
CA LYS A 46 20.49 8.23 -11.58
C LYS A 46 21.50 7.34 -12.30
N ALA A 47 22.51 6.92 -11.58
CA ALA A 47 23.47 5.93 -12.06
C ALA A 47 23.61 4.78 -11.04
N THR A 48 23.61 3.55 -11.54
CA THR A 48 23.82 2.36 -10.71
C THR A 48 24.86 1.47 -11.38
N VAL A 49 25.83 1.02 -10.61
CA VAL A 49 26.81 0.02 -11.03
C VAL A 49 26.68 -1.17 -10.10
N SER A 50 26.60 -2.38 -10.64
CA SER A 50 26.43 -3.58 -9.84
C SER A 50 27.34 -4.70 -10.34
N THR A 51 27.95 -5.41 -9.40
CA THR A 51 28.64 -6.69 -9.63
C THR A 51 27.85 -7.78 -8.91
N PHE A 52 27.63 -8.90 -9.55
CA PHE A 52 26.90 -10.00 -8.94
C PHE A 52 27.42 -11.37 -9.39
N GLY A 53 27.18 -12.36 -8.54
CA GLY A 53 27.42 -13.77 -8.79
C GLY A 53 26.30 -14.62 -8.20
N ASN A 54 25.93 -15.68 -8.89
CA ASN A 54 24.96 -16.67 -8.44
C ASN A 54 25.57 -18.07 -8.56
N LEU A 55 25.32 -18.90 -7.55
CA LEU A 55 25.69 -20.30 -7.53
C LEU A 55 24.41 -21.12 -7.24
N ASN A 56 24.05 -21.97 -8.17
CA ASN A 56 22.93 -22.90 -8.03
C ASN A 56 23.49 -24.32 -8.04
N PHE A 57 23.13 -25.10 -7.05
CA PHE A 57 23.56 -26.50 -6.92
C PHE A 57 22.35 -27.40 -6.73
N ILE A 58 22.26 -28.44 -7.54
CA ILE A 58 21.18 -29.44 -7.47
C ILE A 58 21.81 -30.83 -7.37
N TRP A 59 21.45 -31.56 -6.30
CA TRP A 59 21.92 -32.91 -6.11
C TRP A 59 20.80 -33.93 -6.18
N LYS A 60 20.93 -34.88 -7.13
CA LYS A 60 19.98 -35.97 -7.38
C LYS A 60 18.53 -35.53 -7.53
N ASN A 61 18.26 -34.30 -7.98
CA ASN A 61 16.93 -33.69 -8.02
C ASN A 61 16.17 -33.71 -6.67
N ARG A 62 16.89 -33.87 -5.55
CA ARG A 62 16.32 -33.88 -4.19
C ARG A 62 16.62 -32.62 -3.43
N TYR A 63 17.88 -32.23 -3.42
CA TYR A 63 18.36 -31.09 -2.67
C TYR A 63 18.83 -30.03 -3.64
N TYR A 64 18.47 -28.81 -3.38
CA TYR A 64 18.98 -27.67 -4.12
C TYR A 64 19.44 -26.57 -3.16
N MET A 65 20.47 -25.87 -3.58
CA MET A 65 21.05 -24.76 -2.85
C MET A 65 21.27 -23.62 -3.83
N ASP A 66 20.84 -22.42 -3.41
CA ASP A 66 21.01 -21.19 -4.16
C ASP A 66 21.76 -20.19 -3.32
N ILE A 67 22.87 -19.67 -3.85
CA ILE A 67 23.63 -18.60 -3.24
C ILE A 67 23.68 -17.44 -4.23
N SER A 68 23.33 -16.26 -3.79
CA SER A 68 23.51 -15.05 -4.58
C SER A 68 24.23 -13.98 -3.79
N TYR A 69 25.11 -13.26 -4.47
CA TYR A 69 25.76 -12.09 -3.95
C TYR A 69 25.74 -10.98 -4.99
N ARG A 70 25.39 -9.78 -4.54
CA ARG A 70 25.41 -8.57 -5.38
C ARG A 70 25.95 -7.41 -4.57
N SER A 71 26.93 -6.71 -5.12
CA SER A 71 27.37 -5.40 -4.62
C SER A 71 26.93 -4.32 -5.59
N SER A 72 26.22 -3.33 -5.11
CA SER A 72 25.66 -2.25 -5.95
C SER A 72 26.04 -0.89 -5.42
N ALA A 73 26.58 -0.04 -6.29
CA ALA A 73 26.73 1.38 -6.03
C ALA A 73 25.61 2.16 -6.68
N ASN A 74 25.03 3.11 -5.96
CA ASN A 74 23.92 3.95 -6.43
C ASN A 74 24.26 5.43 -6.17
N SER A 75 24.15 6.27 -7.22
CA SER A 75 24.42 7.71 -7.13
C SER A 75 23.41 8.49 -6.27
N ALA A 76 22.27 7.88 -5.94
CA ALA A 76 21.26 8.46 -5.05
C ALA A 76 21.57 8.28 -3.56
N LEU A 77 22.65 7.55 -3.22
CA LEU A 77 23.12 7.34 -1.85
C LEU A 77 24.26 8.30 -1.52
N GLY A 78 24.49 8.52 -0.22
CA GLY A 78 25.59 9.33 0.29
C GLY A 78 26.94 8.82 -0.17
N ASP A 79 27.90 9.71 -0.29
CA ASP A 79 29.22 9.42 -0.86
C ASP A 79 29.94 8.30 -0.12
N ASN A 80 29.80 8.24 1.19
CA ASN A 80 30.41 7.22 2.04
C ASN A 80 29.67 5.88 2.04
N GLU A 81 28.44 5.83 1.53
CA GLU A 81 27.53 4.69 1.63
C GLU A 81 27.00 4.24 0.25
N ARG A 82 27.68 4.61 -0.82
CA ARG A 82 27.26 4.29 -2.21
C ARG A 82 27.20 2.80 -2.47
N TRP A 83 28.12 2.02 -1.89
CA TRP A 83 28.19 0.59 -2.10
C TRP A 83 27.40 -0.18 -1.05
N THR A 84 26.43 -0.93 -1.50
CA THR A 84 25.61 -1.76 -0.62
C THR A 84 25.70 -3.22 -1.04
N PRO A 85 26.16 -4.12 -0.15
CA PRO A 85 26.16 -5.55 -0.40
C PRO A 85 24.76 -6.15 -0.14
N TYR A 86 24.34 -7.01 -1.03
CA TYR A 86 23.14 -7.84 -0.92
C TYR A 86 23.57 -9.29 -1.10
N TRP A 87 22.99 -10.18 -0.33
CA TRP A 87 23.26 -11.61 -0.45
C TRP A 87 22.00 -12.40 -0.07
N SER A 88 21.88 -13.59 -0.65
CA SER A 88 20.88 -14.54 -0.23
C SER A 88 21.43 -15.95 -0.26
N PHE A 89 20.94 -16.76 0.66
CA PHE A 89 21.18 -18.18 0.75
C PHE A 89 19.84 -18.90 0.85
N GLY A 90 19.62 -19.85 -0.03
CA GLY A 90 18.41 -20.65 -0.09
C GLY A 90 18.73 -22.16 -0.10
N LEU A 91 17.91 -22.91 0.60
CA LEU A 91 17.90 -24.36 0.58
C LEU A 91 16.51 -24.88 0.23
N GLY A 92 16.48 -25.98 -0.50
CA GLY A 92 15.23 -26.66 -0.77
C GLY A 92 15.41 -28.17 -0.85
N TRP A 93 14.33 -28.85 -0.49
CA TRP A 93 14.25 -30.29 -0.46
C TRP A 93 13.00 -30.78 -1.20
N ASN A 94 13.23 -31.45 -2.31
CA ASN A 94 12.20 -32.13 -3.09
C ASN A 94 11.91 -33.50 -2.46
N MET A 95 11.12 -33.53 -1.41
CA MET A 95 10.82 -34.72 -0.62
C MET A 95 10.12 -35.82 -1.43
N HIS A 96 9.32 -35.45 -2.43
CA HIS A 96 8.64 -36.42 -3.32
C HIS A 96 9.61 -37.32 -4.09
N ASN A 97 10.89 -36.94 -4.22
CA ASN A 97 11.93 -37.73 -4.83
C ASN A 97 12.63 -38.71 -3.86
N GLU A 98 12.27 -38.64 -2.56
CA GLU A 98 12.78 -39.58 -1.57
C GLU A 98 12.08 -40.94 -1.66
N LYS A 99 12.82 -42.01 -1.34
CA LYS A 99 12.29 -43.38 -1.45
C LYS A 99 11.01 -43.59 -0.63
N PHE A 100 10.91 -42.98 0.55
CA PHE A 100 9.78 -43.15 1.46
C PHE A 100 8.51 -42.42 0.98
N LEU A 101 8.62 -41.34 0.21
CA LEU A 101 7.48 -40.61 -0.37
C LEU A 101 7.17 -41.09 -1.79
N LYS A 102 8.18 -41.52 -2.53
CA LYS A 102 8.01 -42.03 -3.90
C LYS A 102 7.11 -43.25 -3.99
N SER A 103 6.99 -44.03 -2.91
CA SER A 103 6.05 -45.16 -2.81
C SER A 103 4.59 -44.71 -2.63
N LEU A 104 4.34 -43.43 -2.23
CA LEU A 104 3.01 -42.87 -2.09
C LEU A 104 2.56 -42.29 -3.44
N GLY A 105 1.91 -43.11 -4.26
CA GLY A 105 1.51 -42.74 -5.62
C GLY A 105 0.56 -41.58 -5.73
N TRP A 106 -0.03 -41.10 -4.61
CA TRP A 106 -0.93 -39.95 -4.59
C TRP A 106 -0.22 -38.62 -4.38
N VAL A 107 1.10 -38.60 -4.02
CA VAL A 107 1.88 -37.36 -3.88
C VAL A 107 2.58 -37.06 -5.19
N SER A 108 2.18 -35.96 -5.86
CA SER A 108 2.79 -35.52 -7.12
C SER A 108 4.02 -34.65 -6.87
N LEU A 109 3.94 -33.72 -5.91
CA LEU A 109 5.04 -32.87 -5.50
C LEU A 109 4.97 -32.63 -3.99
N PHE A 110 6.10 -32.77 -3.32
CA PHE A 110 6.26 -32.27 -1.96
C PHE A 110 7.63 -31.61 -1.84
N ARG A 111 7.62 -30.28 -1.70
CA ARG A 111 8.83 -29.47 -1.63
C ARG A 111 8.82 -28.62 -0.38
N LEU A 112 9.93 -28.65 0.34
CA LEU A 112 10.25 -27.72 1.41
C LEU A 112 11.31 -26.74 0.92
N ARG A 113 11.21 -25.48 1.35
CA ARG A 113 12.19 -24.43 1.03
C ARG A 113 12.43 -23.54 2.23
N GLY A 114 13.65 -23.05 2.34
CA GLY A 114 14.02 -22.05 3.33
C GLY A 114 15.04 -21.10 2.74
N SER A 115 14.94 -19.83 3.06
CA SER A 115 15.93 -18.85 2.62
C SER A 115 16.16 -17.76 3.64
N VAL A 116 17.35 -17.19 3.60
CA VAL A 116 17.74 -16.00 4.36
C VAL A 116 18.57 -15.09 3.48
N GLY A 117 18.39 -13.79 3.60
CA GLY A 117 19.18 -12.86 2.82
C GLY A 117 18.91 -11.40 3.14
N TYR A 118 19.86 -10.56 2.76
CA TYR A 118 19.69 -9.12 2.76
C TYR A 118 19.10 -8.67 1.42
N VAL A 119 17.90 -8.07 1.48
CA VAL A 119 17.26 -7.39 0.36
C VAL A 119 17.31 -5.89 0.62
N GLY A 120 17.63 -5.10 -0.38
CA GLY A 120 17.67 -3.65 -0.26
C GLY A 120 16.73 -2.97 -1.24
N SER A 121 16.15 -1.85 -0.82
CA SER A 121 15.45 -0.95 -1.72
C SER A 121 16.43 0.13 -2.18
N GLY A 122 16.73 0.15 -3.47
CA GLY A 122 17.56 1.18 -4.12
C GLY A 122 16.76 2.20 -4.92
N ASN A 123 15.43 2.20 -4.80
CA ASN A 123 14.57 3.09 -5.57
C ASN A 123 14.35 4.41 -4.81
N PHE A 124 15.43 5.19 -4.67
CA PHE A 124 15.42 6.53 -4.09
C PHE A 124 15.34 7.59 -5.18
N ASP A 125 14.82 8.76 -4.86
CA ASP A 125 14.93 9.92 -5.73
C ASP A 125 16.38 10.36 -5.86
N GLY A 126 16.81 10.67 -7.09
CA GLY A 126 18.22 10.89 -7.42
C GLY A 126 18.91 12.06 -6.74
N ASN A 127 18.17 12.94 -6.06
CA ASN A 127 18.68 14.20 -5.53
C ASN A 127 18.63 14.30 -4.00
N LEU A 128 18.38 13.19 -3.29
CA LEU A 128 18.21 13.21 -1.82
C LEU A 128 19.51 13.52 -1.05
N THR A 129 20.65 13.34 -1.69
CA THR A 129 21.98 13.63 -1.09
C THR A 129 22.45 15.05 -1.33
N ASN A 130 21.80 15.77 -2.26
CA ASN A 130 22.18 17.11 -2.67
C ASN A 130 21.18 18.14 -2.14
N VAL A 131 21.66 19.38 -1.94
CA VAL A 131 20.77 20.51 -1.68
C VAL A 131 20.00 20.82 -2.96
N ILE A 132 18.67 20.88 -2.87
CA ILE A 132 17.78 21.26 -3.97
C ILE A 132 17.36 22.70 -3.76
N TYR A 133 17.53 23.50 -4.80
CA TYR A 133 17.11 24.89 -4.83
C TYR A 133 15.85 25.05 -5.68
N THR A 134 14.91 25.85 -5.20
CA THR A 134 13.77 26.32 -5.98
C THR A 134 14.02 27.79 -6.31
N TYR A 135 13.90 28.12 -7.58
CA TYR A 135 14.06 29.49 -8.06
C TYR A 135 12.71 30.19 -7.98
N ALA A 136 12.73 31.44 -7.50
CA ALA A 136 11.54 32.30 -7.36
C ALA A 136 11.84 33.70 -7.93
N ASP A 137 10.86 34.29 -8.62
CA ASP A 137 10.99 35.54 -9.37
C ASP A 137 10.88 36.82 -8.52
N ASN A 138 10.83 36.73 -7.20
CA ASN A 138 10.35 37.81 -6.35
C ASN A 138 11.41 38.54 -5.54
N TYR A 139 12.68 38.51 -5.91
CA TYR A 139 13.70 39.24 -5.16
C TYR A 139 14.36 40.33 -6.02
N ILE A 140 13.99 41.62 -5.75
CA ILE A 140 14.61 42.85 -6.28
C ILE A 140 15.18 42.67 -7.70
N SER A 141 14.31 42.58 -8.71
CA SER A 141 14.67 42.47 -10.15
C SER A 141 15.61 41.33 -10.55
N GLY A 142 15.65 40.21 -9.82
CA GLY A 142 16.48 39.07 -10.12
C GLY A 142 15.91 37.72 -9.66
N LEU A 143 16.46 36.64 -10.24
CA LEU A 143 16.18 35.27 -9.81
C LEU A 143 16.72 35.04 -8.39
N SER A 144 15.88 34.66 -7.48
CA SER A 144 16.28 34.17 -6.15
C SER A 144 16.33 32.64 -6.14
N ALA A 145 17.27 32.07 -5.43
CA ALA A 145 17.37 30.63 -5.20
C ALA A 145 17.19 30.34 -3.71
N LEU A 146 16.11 29.64 -3.39
CA LEU A 146 15.82 29.23 -2.02
C LEU A 146 16.05 27.70 -1.89
N PRO A 147 16.75 27.22 -0.87
CA PRO A 147 16.87 25.79 -0.65
C PRO A 147 15.49 25.21 -0.29
N SER A 148 15.02 24.26 -1.10
CA SER A 148 13.75 23.57 -0.87
C SER A 148 13.94 22.25 -0.10
N SER A 149 15.12 21.63 -0.23
CA SER A 149 15.53 20.45 0.53
C SER A 149 17.00 20.50 0.83
N LEU A 150 17.38 20.17 2.05
CA LEU A 150 18.79 19.93 2.40
C LEU A 150 19.16 18.49 2.04
N GLY A 151 20.28 18.32 1.36
CA GLY A 151 20.81 16.99 1.07
C GLY A 151 21.34 16.29 2.33
N ASN A 152 21.38 14.97 2.27
CA ASN A 152 21.99 14.16 3.32
C ASN A 152 23.15 13.33 2.72
N PRO A 153 24.42 13.73 2.94
CA PRO A 153 25.58 13.02 2.39
C PRO A 153 25.83 11.65 3.03
N ASP A 154 25.23 11.37 4.20
CA ASP A 154 25.35 10.10 4.92
C ASP A 154 24.18 9.16 4.67
N LEU A 155 23.40 9.41 3.60
CA LEU A 155 22.22 8.63 3.28
C LEU A 155 22.58 7.20 2.88
N LYS A 156 22.03 6.22 3.62
CA LYS A 156 22.25 4.77 3.42
C LYS A 156 21.09 4.12 2.69
N ALA A 157 21.39 3.03 2.00
CA ALA A 157 20.34 2.16 1.51
C ALA A 157 19.57 1.52 2.66
N GLN A 158 18.25 1.51 2.57
CA GLN A 158 17.42 0.71 3.47
C GLN A 158 17.74 -0.78 3.25
N ARG A 159 18.04 -1.50 4.32
CA ARG A 159 18.38 -2.92 4.31
C ARG A 159 17.36 -3.73 5.07
N THR A 160 16.88 -4.81 4.46
CA THR A 160 15.93 -5.73 5.06
C THR A 160 16.52 -7.13 5.10
N LEU A 161 16.75 -7.65 6.30
CA LEU A 161 17.07 -9.07 6.50
C LEU A 161 15.78 -9.86 6.46
N SER A 162 15.67 -10.76 5.48
CA SER A 162 14.48 -11.56 5.20
C SER A 162 14.76 -13.02 5.53
N TYR A 163 13.86 -13.64 6.28
CA TYR A 163 13.80 -15.08 6.51
C TYR A 163 12.51 -15.59 5.89
N ASN A 164 12.60 -16.65 5.10
CA ASN A 164 11.44 -17.30 4.50
C ASN A 164 11.52 -18.79 4.71
N ALA A 165 10.39 -19.42 5.01
CA ALA A 165 10.22 -20.86 5.04
C ALA A 165 8.91 -21.21 4.38
N GLY A 166 8.94 -22.17 3.46
CA GLY A 166 7.76 -22.51 2.68
C GLY A 166 7.67 -23.99 2.35
N LEU A 167 6.46 -24.40 2.06
CA LEU A 167 6.18 -25.74 1.54
C LEU A 167 5.24 -25.63 0.32
N THR A 168 5.40 -26.55 -0.62
CA THR A 168 4.46 -26.79 -1.70
C THR A 168 4.12 -28.26 -1.74
N LEU A 169 2.84 -28.58 -1.70
CA LEU A 169 2.30 -29.93 -1.78
C LEU A 169 1.31 -30.03 -2.93
N GLU A 170 1.56 -30.94 -3.85
CA GLU A 170 0.62 -31.31 -4.90
C GLU A 170 0.24 -32.78 -4.75
N ILE A 171 -1.04 -33.07 -4.85
CA ILE A 171 -1.57 -34.41 -4.68
C ILE A 171 -2.54 -34.80 -5.79
N LEU A 172 -2.74 -36.10 -5.98
CA LEU A 172 -3.69 -36.71 -6.94
C LEU A 172 -3.44 -36.21 -8.37
N ASP A 173 -2.23 -36.41 -8.88
CA ASP A 173 -1.79 -35.93 -10.20
C ASP A 173 -1.94 -34.41 -10.36
N SER A 174 -1.49 -33.68 -9.34
CA SER A 174 -1.56 -32.21 -9.27
C SER A 174 -2.99 -31.66 -9.37
N ARG A 175 -4.00 -32.46 -9.00
CA ARG A 175 -5.39 -31.96 -8.92
C ARG A 175 -5.60 -30.98 -7.79
N PHE A 176 -4.88 -31.16 -6.68
CA PHE A 176 -4.90 -30.26 -5.54
C PHE A 176 -3.49 -29.79 -5.24
N GLU A 177 -3.36 -28.50 -5.05
CA GLU A 177 -2.11 -27.82 -4.71
C GLU A 177 -2.31 -26.98 -3.46
N VAL A 178 -1.36 -27.06 -2.54
CA VAL A 178 -1.28 -26.23 -1.35
C VAL A 178 0.11 -25.63 -1.29
N THR A 179 0.20 -24.32 -1.23
CA THR A 179 1.44 -23.58 -1.00
C THR A 179 1.29 -22.77 0.28
N PHE A 180 2.22 -22.95 1.19
CA PHE A 180 2.31 -22.20 2.43
C PHE A 180 3.68 -21.56 2.55
N ASP A 181 3.72 -20.27 2.85
CA ASP A 181 4.93 -19.50 3.09
C ASP A 181 4.81 -18.71 4.40
N TRP A 182 5.83 -18.85 5.23
CA TRP A 182 6.04 -18.00 6.39
C TRP A 182 7.24 -17.10 6.14
N TYR A 183 7.13 -15.86 6.55
CA TYR A 183 8.21 -14.90 6.42
C TYR A 183 8.39 -14.02 7.65
N LYS A 184 9.63 -13.56 7.84
CA LYS A 184 10.00 -12.55 8.81
C LYS A 184 11.03 -11.61 8.20
N GLN A 185 10.76 -10.31 8.27
CA GLN A 185 11.58 -9.25 7.70
C GLN A 185 11.98 -8.25 8.77
N LEU A 186 13.26 -8.01 8.90
CA LEU A 186 13.85 -7.04 9.82
C LEU A 186 14.46 -5.90 9.00
N SER A 187 13.74 -4.79 8.91
CA SER A 187 14.19 -3.60 8.17
C SER A 187 14.94 -2.66 9.10
N LYS A 188 16.10 -2.22 8.64
CA LYS A 188 16.94 -1.22 9.29
C LYS A 188 17.16 -0.05 8.36
N ASP A 189 17.54 1.07 8.94
CA ASP A 189 17.88 2.28 8.19
C ASP A 189 16.71 2.76 7.31
N LEU A 190 15.48 2.75 7.87
CA LEU A 190 14.28 3.19 7.18
C LEU A 190 14.45 4.64 6.72
N LEU A 191 14.21 4.90 5.44
CA LEU A 191 14.28 6.24 4.87
C LEU A 191 12.98 6.99 5.14
N LEU A 192 13.07 8.06 5.91
CA LEU A 192 11.93 8.87 6.31
C LEU A 192 12.27 10.36 6.26
N PRO A 193 11.33 11.22 5.83
CA PRO A 193 11.49 12.65 5.92
C PRO A 193 11.40 13.10 7.37
N ILE A 194 12.35 13.90 7.82
CA ILE A 194 12.31 14.58 9.12
C ILE A 194 12.10 16.07 8.91
N GLY A 195 11.16 16.63 9.67
CA GLY A 195 10.96 18.07 9.72
C GLY A 195 12.14 18.75 10.42
N ILE A 196 12.69 19.77 9.80
CA ILE A 196 13.77 20.61 10.35
C ILE A 196 13.25 22.03 10.59
N PRO A 197 13.90 22.83 11.46
CA PRO A 197 13.49 24.22 11.66
C PRO A 197 13.54 25.00 10.36
N VAL A 198 12.52 25.81 10.10
CA VAL A 198 12.43 26.64 8.88
C VAL A 198 13.59 27.62 8.76
N SER A 199 14.24 28.00 9.88
CA SER A 199 15.45 28.79 9.90
C SER A 199 16.65 28.18 9.17
N THR A 200 16.62 26.86 8.89
CA THR A 200 17.63 26.18 8.07
C THR A 200 17.43 26.36 6.57
N GLY A 201 16.34 27.03 6.16
CA GLY A 201 16.00 27.25 4.75
C GLY A 201 15.20 26.13 4.08
N ALA A 202 14.99 25.00 4.77
CA ALA A 202 14.20 23.89 4.24
C ALA A 202 13.22 23.36 5.29
N SER A 203 12.14 22.72 4.84
CA SER A 203 11.10 22.17 5.74
C SER A 203 11.39 20.74 6.20
N SER A 204 12.19 19.99 5.44
CA SER A 204 12.52 18.61 5.75
C SER A 204 13.84 18.16 5.12
N VAL A 205 14.41 17.10 5.68
CA VAL A 205 15.56 16.36 5.14
C VAL A 205 15.27 14.87 5.23
N GLN A 206 15.76 14.09 4.27
CA GLN A 206 15.66 12.63 4.32
C GLN A 206 16.76 12.06 5.21
N ALA A 207 16.39 11.13 6.08
CA ALA A 207 17.34 10.46 6.96
C ALA A 207 16.97 8.98 7.18
N ASN A 208 17.99 8.19 7.49
CA ASN A 208 17.82 6.78 7.84
C ASN A 208 17.46 6.66 9.32
N LEU A 209 16.21 6.30 9.60
CA LEU A 209 15.65 6.32 10.94
C LEU A 209 14.87 5.05 11.26
N GLY A 210 15.13 4.51 12.46
CA GLY A 210 14.31 3.46 13.02
C GLY A 210 14.59 2.06 12.48
N LYS A 211 13.88 1.13 13.09
CA LYS A 211 13.86 -0.30 12.75
C LYS A 211 12.44 -0.80 12.78
N SER A 212 12.06 -1.59 11.79
CA SER A 212 10.75 -2.25 11.77
C SER A 212 10.89 -3.75 11.57
N GLU A 213 9.89 -4.46 12.04
CA GLU A 213 9.75 -5.91 11.86
C GLU A 213 8.41 -6.17 11.21
N ASN A 214 8.43 -6.93 10.10
CA ASN A 214 7.26 -7.48 9.47
C ASN A 214 7.35 -9.00 9.54
N TYR A 215 6.28 -9.66 9.93
CA TYR A 215 6.18 -11.11 9.87
C TYR A 215 4.77 -11.52 9.54
N GLY A 216 4.65 -12.68 8.92
CA GLY A 216 3.36 -13.16 8.49
C GLY A 216 3.42 -14.50 7.81
N TYR A 217 2.30 -14.88 7.22
CA TYR A 217 2.19 -16.08 6.40
C TYR A 217 1.28 -15.84 5.21
N GLU A 218 1.51 -16.63 4.17
CA GLU A 218 0.71 -16.70 2.96
C GLU A 218 0.30 -18.16 2.75
N LEU A 219 -0.96 -18.39 2.42
CA LEU A 219 -1.51 -19.69 2.11
C LEU A 219 -2.27 -19.60 0.79
N ALA A 220 -1.91 -20.42 -0.17
CA ALA A 220 -2.63 -20.58 -1.41
C ALA A 220 -3.06 -22.05 -1.56
N ILE A 221 -4.31 -22.26 -1.91
CA ILE A 221 -4.91 -23.57 -2.16
C ILE A 221 -5.58 -23.51 -3.52
N SER A 222 -5.29 -24.47 -4.39
CA SER A 222 -6.02 -24.66 -5.62
C SER A 222 -6.44 -26.10 -5.81
N GLY A 223 -7.62 -26.31 -6.37
CA GLY A 223 -8.16 -27.64 -6.61
C GLY A 223 -8.95 -27.73 -7.89
N LEU A 224 -8.70 -28.79 -8.64
CA LEU A 224 -9.49 -29.19 -9.79
C LEU A 224 -10.57 -30.18 -9.31
N ILE A 225 -11.73 -29.62 -8.92
CA ILE A 225 -12.81 -30.36 -8.25
C ILE A 225 -13.43 -31.38 -9.19
N ILE A 226 -13.76 -30.94 -10.40
CA ILE A 226 -14.33 -31.79 -11.45
C ILE A 226 -13.44 -31.68 -12.70
N LYS A 227 -13.11 -32.84 -13.28
CA LYS A 227 -12.42 -32.94 -14.57
C LYS A 227 -12.95 -34.15 -15.30
N ASN A 228 -13.79 -33.92 -16.28
CA ASN A 228 -14.24 -34.95 -17.23
C ASN A 228 -14.40 -34.30 -18.63
N GLN A 229 -14.99 -35.02 -19.60
CA GLN A 229 -15.13 -34.53 -20.97
C GLN A 229 -15.96 -33.28 -21.11
N ASP A 230 -17.00 -33.15 -20.29
CA ASP A 230 -17.97 -32.02 -20.38
C ASP A 230 -17.72 -30.93 -19.35
N TRP A 231 -17.13 -31.26 -18.19
CA TRP A 231 -16.98 -30.37 -17.05
C TRP A 231 -15.53 -30.21 -16.63
N LEU A 232 -15.16 -28.96 -16.47
CA LEU A 232 -13.91 -28.57 -15.81
C LEU A 232 -14.24 -27.55 -14.73
N TRP A 233 -14.04 -27.90 -13.46
CA TRP A 233 -14.28 -26.98 -12.36
C TRP A 233 -13.05 -26.85 -11.48
N ARG A 234 -12.49 -25.66 -11.46
CA ARG A 234 -11.35 -25.26 -10.62
C ARG A 234 -11.79 -24.25 -9.57
N VAL A 235 -11.33 -24.43 -8.35
CA VAL A 235 -11.47 -23.48 -7.26
C VAL A 235 -10.08 -23.15 -6.74
N SER A 236 -9.81 -21.86 -6.49
CA SER A 236 -8.56 -21.41 -5.90
C SER A 236 -8.87 -20.39 -4.81
N ALA A 237 -8.14 -20.46 -3.71
CA ALA A 237 -8.23 -19.52 -2.62
C ALA A 237 -6.82 -19.13 -2.15
N ASN A 238 -6.61 -17.88 -1.85
CA ASN A 238 -5.41 -17.43 -1.18
C ASN A 238 -5.77 -16.56 0.02
N THR A 239 -4.88 -16.57 0.99
CA THR A 239 -4.96 -15.70 2.16
C THR A 239 -3.58 -15.30 2.61
N HIS A 240 -3.46 -14.09 3.11
CA HIS A 240 -2.25 -13.64 3.78
C HIS A 240 -2.57 -12.91 5.08
N HIS A 241 -1.63 -13.00 6.00
CA HIS A 241 -1.62 -12.31 7.28
C HIS A 241 -0.27 -11.64 7.46
N THR A 242 -0.28 -10.37 7.78
CA THR A 242 0.93 -9.58 8.02
C THR A 242 0.79 -8.81 9.33
N VAL A 243 1.83 -8.85 10.13
CA VAL A 243 1.98 -8.01 11.32
C VAL A 243 3.19 -7.11 11.11
N ASN A 244 2.97 -5.81 11.20
CA ASN A 244 4.02 -4.80 11.22
C ASN A 244 4.26 -4.31 12.65
N LYS A 245 5.53 -4.17 13.05
CA LYS A 245 5.90 -3.59 14.35
C LYS A 245 7.09 -2.67 14.20
N LEU A 246 6.97 -1.49 14.75
CA LEU A 246 8.07 -0.55 14.88
C LEU A 246 8.90 -0.93 16.11
N LYS A 247 10.16 -1.35 15.90
CA LYS A 247 11.04 -1.85 16.99
C LYS A 247 11.81 -0.75 17.67
N LYS A 248 12.22 0.24 16.93
CA LYS A 248 13.00 1.37 17.45
C LYS A 248 12.71 2.61 16.63
N ILE A 249 12.48 3.72 17.30
CA ILE A 249 12.33 5.03 16.70
C ILE A 249 13.48 5.94 17.10
N SER A 250 13.83 6.87 16.22
CA SER A 250 14.79 7.91 16.51
C SER A 250 14.14 9.09 17.22
N ASN A 251 14.95 9.95 17.84
CA ASN A 251 14.48 11.19 18.44
C ASN A 251 13.74 12.08 17.42
N SER A 252 14.16 12.04 16.15
CA SER A 252 13.51 12.80 15.08
C SER A 252 12.10 12.29 14.78
N LEU A 253 11.89 10.96 14.78
CA LEU A 253 10.56 10.36 14.66
C LEU A 253 9.69 10.64 15.88
N MET A 254 10.26 10.71 17.08
CA MET A 254 9.54 11.12 18.30
C MET A 254 9.03 12.56 18.14
N LYS A 255 9.88 13.50 17.76
CA LYS A 255 9.47 14.91 17.49
C LYS A 255 8.41 15.00 16.39
N GLN A 256 8.54 14.21 15.32
CA GLN A 256 7.51 14.14 14.28
C GLN A 256 6.17 13.60 14.82
N THR A 257 6.22 12.64 15.72
CA THR A 257 5.04 12.10 16.39
C THR A 257 4.38 13.16 17.27
N GLU A 258 5.14 13.90 18.04
CA GLU A 258 4.64 15.02 18.86
C GLU A 258 3.94 16.08 17.97
N LYS A 259 4.58 16.47 16.87
CA LYS A 259 3.99 17.38 15.89
C LYS A 259 2.70 16.81 15.28
N ASN A 260 2.69 15.54 14.93
CA ASN A 260 1.51 14.88 14.37
C ASN A 260 0.40 14.68 15.41
N MET A 261 0.75 14.53 16.69
CA MET A 261 -0.21 14.42 17.78
C MET A 261 -1.01 15.71 17.96
N ALA A 262 -0.35 16.85 17.90
CA ALA A 262 -0.96 18.18 17.97
C ALA A 262 -1.60 18.65 16.65
N ALA A 263 -1.36 17.93 15.53
CA ALA A 263 -1.83 18.38 14.23
C ALA A 263 -3.36 18.36 14.14
N GLU A 264 -3.90 19.46 13.65
CA GLU A 264 -5.32 19.61 13.34
C GLU A 264 -5.65 18.93 12.02
N GLY A 265 -6.93 18.61 11.82
CA GLY A 265 -7.45 18.00 10.59
C GLY A 265 -8.50 16.94 10.88
N VAL A 266 -9.23 16.51 9.84
CA VAL A 266 -10.33 15.55 9.99
C VAL A 266 -9.82 14.12 10.23
N ALA A 267 -8.71 13.77 9.62
CA ALA A 267 -8.10 12.45 9.76
C ALA A 267 -6.95 12.48 10.78
N PRO A 268 -6.87 11.50 11.69
CA PRO A 268 -5.72 11.38 12.58
C PRO A 268 -4.44 11.17 11.76
N LYS A 269 -3.37 11.86 12.15
CA LYS A 269 -2.05 11.66 11.57
C LYS A 269 -1.41 10.37 12.09
N ILE A 270 -0.45 9.85 11.35
CA ILE A 270 0.33 8.68 11.76
C ILE A 270 1.18 9.07 12.98
N LEU A 271 1.11 8.26 14.04
CA LEU A 271 1.96 8.37 15.22
C LEU A 271 2.89 7.16 15.26
N PHE A 272 4.17 7.42 15.41
CA PHE A 272 5.17 6.37 15.51
C PHE A 272 5.44 6.06 16.98
N LYS A 273 5.08 4.85 17.43
CA LYS A 273 5.31 4.38 18.79
C LYS A 273 5.97 3.00 18.74
N GLU A 274 7.00 2.80 19.58
CA GLU A 274 7.67 1.50 19.68
C GLU A 274 6.70 0.41 20.12
N GLY A 275 6.78 -0.73 19.47
CA GLY A 275 5.87 -1.87 19.69
C GLY A 275 4.58 -1.84 18.89
N GLU A 276 4.18 -0.66 18.38
CA GLU A 276 2.97 -0.47 17.56
C GLU A 276 3.24 -0.62 16.07
N SER A 277 2.16 -0.78 15.31
CA SER A 277 2.23 -0.79 13.84
C SER A 277 2.41 0.63 13.28
N THR A 278 3.10 0.75 12.15
CA THR A 278 3.20 2.01 11.41
C THR A 278 1.88 2.47 10.80
N THR A 279 0.88 1.58 10.76
CA THR A 279 -0.48 1.84 10.27
C THR A 279 -1.54 1.84 11.37
N ALA A 280 -1.12 1.83 12.65
CA ALA A 280 -2.02 1.92 13.79
C ALA A 280 -2.81 3.24 13.79
N ILE A 281 -4.08 3.15 14.17
CA ILE A 281 -4.98 4.30 14.29
C ILE A 281 -4.96 4.77 15.73
N PHE A 282 -4.49 5.98 15.97
CA PHE A 282 -4.47 6.60 17.28
C PHE A 282 -5.59 7.62 17.41
N ALA A 283 -6.45 7.41 18.41
CA ALA A 283 -7.53 8.36 18.75
C ALA A 283 -7.85 8.25 20.25
N VAL A 284 -8.58 9.22 20.78
CA VAL A 284 -9.04 9.22 22.17
C VAL A 284 -10.24 8.30 22.29
N ARG A 285 -10.28 7.49 23.34
CA ARG A 285 -11.44 6.66 23.64
C ARG A 285 -12.64 7.52 24.00
N SER A 286 -13.82 7.17 23.49
CA SER A 286 -15.07 7.86 23.76
C SER A 286 -16.16 6.86 24.13
N LEU A 287 -17.00 7.24 25.11
CA LEU A 287 -18.24 6.55 25.46
C LEU A 287 -19.45 7.04 24.66
N GLY A 288 -19.23 8.03 23.75
CA GLY A 288 -20.30 8.65 22.98
C GLY A 288 -20.71 10.01 23.53
N ILE A 289 -21.94 10.41 23.19
CA ILE A 289 -22.48 11.72 23.54
C ILE A 289 -23.31 11.62 24.82
N ASN A 290 -23.05 12.50 25.77
CA ASN A 290 -23.81 12.60 27.01
C ASN A 290 -25.24 13.07 26.71
N PRO A 291 -26.28 12.27 27.00
CA PRO A 291 -27.66 12.65 26.74
C PRO A 291 -28.10 13.89 27.54
N ALA A 292 -27.49 14.17 28.67
CA ALA A 292 -27.89 15.29 29.52
C ALA A 292 -27.49 16.66 28.95
N ASN A 293 -26.32 16.76 28.31
CA ASN A 293 -25.75 18.03 27.89
C ASN A 293 -25.25 18.08 26.43
N GLY A 294 -25.28 16.95 25.72
CA GLY A 294 -24.85 16.85 24.33
C GLY A 294 -23.34 16.97 24.10
N GLU A 295 -22.53 16.80 25.15
CA GLU A 295 -21.08 16.79 25.05
C GLU A 295 -20.53 15.37 24.91
N GLU A 296 -19.38 15.23 24.23
CA GLU A 296 -18.71 13.92 24.13
C GLU A 296 -18.02 13.57 25.45
N ILE A 297 -18.14 12.31 25.87
CA ILE A 297 -17.48 11.77 27.05
C ILE A 297 -16.24 11.01 26.59
N PHE A 298 -15.06 11.49 26.99
CA PHE A 298 -13.78 10.86 26.71
C PHE A 298 -13.35 10.01 27.91
N VAL A 299 -12.59 8.95 27.59
CA VAL A 299 -11.99 8.05 28.58
C VAL A 299 -10.48 8.23 28.50
N ARG A 300 -9.88 8.68 29.58
CA ARG A 300 -8.44 8.82 29.72
C ARG A 300 -7.75 7.45 29.83
N PRO A 301 -6.42 7.38 29.63
CA PRO A 301 -5.68 6.13 29.79
C PRO A 301 -5.79 5.49 31.19
N ASP A 302 -6.00 6.31 32.23
CA ASP A 302 -6.23 5.87 33.61
C ASP A 302 -7.66 5.41 33.92
N GLY A 303 -8.56 5.49 32.90
CA GLY A 303 -9.98 5.12 33.04
C GLY A 303 -10.88 6.24 33.51
N THR A 304 -10.37 7.42 33.88
CA THR A 304 -11.19 8.57 34.27
C THR A 304 -11.97 9.16 33.12
N LEU A 305 -13.16 9.68 33.39
CA LEU A 305 -14.05 10.29 32.41
C LEU A 305 -13.87 11.82 32.36
N THR A 306 -13.92 12.39 31.20
CA THR A 306 -13.84 13.83 31.01
C THR A 306 -14.61 14.27 29.76
N ASN A 307 -15.12 15.50 29.75
CA ASN A 307 -15.68 16.12 28.56
C ASN A 307 -14.65 16.98 27.81
N VAL A 308 -13.42 17.09 28.34
CA VAL A 308 -12.34 17.85 27.72
C VAL A 308 -11.46 16.92 26.91
N TYR A 309 -11.29 17.25 25.64
CA TYR A 309 -10.40 16.50 24.74
C TYR A 309 -8.94 16.86 25.00
N HIS A 310 -8.13 15.86 25.26
CA HIS A 310 -6.69 15.99 25.38
C HIS A 310 -5.99 15.14 24.32
N VAL A 311 -5.06 15.73 23.58
CA VAL A 311 -4.34 15.01 22.50
C VAL A 311 -3.43 13.92 23.04
N GLU A 312 -2.98 14.04 24.28
CA GLU A 312 -2.14 13.09 25.01
C GLU A 312 -2.88 11.79 25.36
N ASP A 313 -4.21 11.83 25.41
CA ASP A 313 -5.07 10.68 25.72
C ASP A 313 -5.27 9.73 24.52
N LYS A 314 -4.61 10.02 23.38
CA LYS A 314 -4.68 9.14 22.20
C LYS A 314 -4.03 7.80 22.48
N VAL A 315 -4.76 6.73 22.22
CA VAL A 315 -4.30 5.33 22.32
C VAL A 315 -4.47 4.63 20.99
N SER A 316 -3.74 3.53 20.78
CA SER A 316 -3.92 2.65 19.63
C SER A 316 -5.28 1.94 19.73
N LEU A 317 -6.15 2.13 18.73
CA LEU A 317 -7.52 1.60 18.71
C LEU A 317 -7.71 0.51 17.66
N GLY A 318 -6.71 0.25 16.86
CA GLY A 318 -6.73 -0.77 15.83
C GLY A 318 -5.74 -0.48 14.71
N ASP A 319 -5.62 -1.39 13.78
CA ASP A 319 -4.68 -1.32 12.67
C ASP A 319 -5.42 -1.25 11.32
N LYS A 320 -4.91 -0.43 10.41
CA LYS A 320 -5.37 -0.40 9.01
C LYS A 320 -4.95 -1.66 8.24
N THR A 321 -3.91 -2.35 8.72
CA THR A 321 -3.52 -3.65 8.17
C THR A 321 -4.54 -4.70 8.60
N PRO A 322 -5.16 -5.43 7.67
CA PRO A 322 -6.14 -6.45 8.01
C PRO A 322 -5.50 -7.63 8.74
N LYS A 323 -6.29 -8.34 9.54
CA LYS A 323 -5.87 -9.60 10.14
C LYS A 323 -5.75 -10.72 9.11
N LEU A 324 -6.64 -10.72 8.12
CA LEU A 324 -6.61 -11.62 6.98
C LEU A 324 -7.14 -10.88 5.75
N GLU A 325 -6.46 -11.03 4.63
CA GLU A 325 -6.99 -10.63 3.33
C GLU A 325 -6.56 -11.63 2.26
N GLY A 326 -7.35 -11.70 1.21
CA GLY A 326 -7.08 -12.63 0.14
C GLY A 326 -8.18 -12.66 -0.91
N SER A 327 -8.15 -13.70 -1.73
CA SER A 327 -9.14 -13.90 -2.77
C SER A 327 -9.61 -15.37 -2.84
N ILE A 328 -10.82 -15.53 -3.32
CA ILE A 328 -11.40 -16.82 -3.68
C ILE A 328 -11.85 -16.71 -5.13
N SER A 329 -11.38 -17.59 -5.99
CA SER A 329 -11.77 -17.63 -7.38
C SER A 329 -12.30 -19.00 -7.78
N THR A 330 -13.28 -19.01 -8.68
CA THR A 330 -13.81 -20.23 -9.27
C THR A 330 -13.89 -20.07 -10.78
N ALA A 331 -13.52 -21.13 -11.49
CA ALA A 331 -13.62 -21.24 -12.93
C ALA A 331 -14.31 -22.55 -13.27
N LEU A 332 -15.46 -22.45 -13.88
CA LEU A 332 -16.29 -23.56 -14.30
C LEU A 332 -16.44 -23.53 -15.83
N ALA A 333 -16.06 -24.61 -16.48
CA ALA A 333 -16.36 -24.80 -17.90
C ALA A 333 -17.29 -25.99 -18.04
N TRP A 334 -18.36 -25.83 -18.79
CA TRP A 334 -19.31 -26.86 -19.17
C TRP A 334 -19.50 -26.84 -20.68
N LYS A 335 -18.95 -27.84 -21.35
CA LYS A 335 -18.90 -27.88 -22.82
C LYS A 335 -18.36 -26.56 -23.40
N ASN A 336 -19.20 -25.80 -24.03
CA ASN A 336 -18.85 -24.53 -24.65
C ASN A 336 -19.06 -23.30 -23.76
N LEU A 337 -19.66 -23.45 -22.58
CA LEU A 337 -19.93 -22.37 -21.64
C LEU A 337 -18.82 -22.33 -20.59
N SER A 338 -18.29 -21.14 -20.33
CA SER A 338 -17.31 -20.89 -19.27
C SER A 338 -17.82 -19.77 -18.35
N LEU A 339 -17.69 -19.99 -17.06
CA LEU A 339 -18.01 -19.04 -15.98
C LEU A 339 -16.77 -18.88 -15.11
N SER A 340 -16.37 -17.65 -14.87
CA SER A 340 -15.33 -17.35 -13.88
C SER A 340 -15.80 -16.24 -12.94
N MET A 341 -15.52 -16.41 -11.65
CA MET A 341 -15.81 -15.45 -10.60
C MET A 341 -14.58 -15.27 -9.71
N ALA A 342 -14.35 -14.03 -9.26
CA ALA A 342 -13.33 -13.71 -8.28
C ALA A 342 -13.94 -12.86 -7.16
N PHE A 343 -13.75 -13.33 -5.95
CA PHE A 343 -14.11 -12.64 -4.72
C PHE A 343 -12.84 -12.20 -4.01
N GLU A 344 -12.84 -10.99 -3.50
CA GLU A 344 -11.83 -10.47 -2.60
C GLU A 344 -12.42 -10.34 -1.20
N TYR A 345 -11.65 -10.68 -0.19
CA TYR A 345 -12.08 -10.52 1.18
C TYR A 345 -11.01 -9.85 2.04
N THR A 346 -11.48 -9.06 2.99
CA THR A 346 -10.66 -8.38 3.99
C THR A 346 -11.33 -8.55 5.34
N LEU A 347 -10.61 -9.10 6.32
CA LEU A 347 -11.13 -9.35 7.66
C LEU A 347 -10.29 -8.66 8.73
N GLY A 348 -10.96 -8.01 9.68
CA GLY A 348 -10.33 -7.43 10.86
C GLY A 348 -9.48 -6.19 10.61
N ARG A 349 -9.70 -5.48 9.51
CA ARG A 349 -9.12 -4.15 9.24
C ARG A 349 -9.85 -3.11 10.07
N TYR A 350 -9.13 -2.17 10.65
CA TYR A 350 -9.73 -0.98 11.23
C TYR A 350 -9.60 0.20 10.28
N ILE A 351 -10.61 1.03 10.23
CA ILE A 351 -10.61 2.28 9.49
C ILE A 351 -11.02 3.44 10.39
N TYR A 352 -10.49 4.61 10.12
CA TYR A 352 -11.05 5.86 10.64
C TYR A 352 -12.00 6.43 9.58
N ASN A 353 -13.28 6.53 9.89
CA ASN A 353 -14.30 7.00 8.95
C ASN A 353 -14.24 8.52 8.79
N VAL A 354 -13.27 8.95 7.97
CA VAL A 354 -12.99 10.38 7.70
C VAL A 354 -14.19 11.07 7.08
N THR A 355 -14.93 10.39 6.21
CA THR A 355 -16.11 10.98 5.55
C THR A 355 -17.21 11.25 6.57
N ARG A 356 -17.47 10.33 7.49
CA ARG A 356 -18.43 10.53 8.57
C ARG A 356 -18.02 11.69 9.50
N ALA A 357 -16.76 11.75 9.87
CA ALA A 357 -16.22 12.85 10.67
C ALA A 357 -16.34 14.20 9.95
N ALA A 358 -15.99 14.26 8.65
CA ALA A 358 -15.95 15.51 7.89
C ALA A 358 -17.32 15.99 7.40
N LYS A 359 -18.20 15.08 6.98
CA LYS A 359 -19.43 15.41 6.27
C LYS A 359 -20.69 15.29 7.12
N VAL A 360 -20.62 14.60 8.25
CA VAL A 360 -21.76 14.44 9.15
C VAL A 360 -21.54 15.19 10.46
N GLU A 361 -20.38 15.05 11.10
CA GLU A 361 -20.13 15.78 12.35
C GLU A 361 -19.68 17.21 12.11
N ASN A 362 -18.68 17.42 11.27
CA ASN A 362 -18.12 18.76 10.96
C ASN A 362 -18.70 19.33 9.68
N ILE A 363 -19.99 19.60 9.70
CA ILE A 363 -20.71 20.13 8.53
C ILE A 363 -20.31 21.57 8.21
N ASN A 364 -20.34 21.87 6.93
CA ASN A 364 -20.33 23.25 6.46
C ASN A 364 -21.77 23.65 6.11
N ILE A 365 -22.38 24.50 6.95
CA ILE A 365 -23.78 24.92 6.79
C ILE A 365 -24.07 25.72 5.51
N TYR A 366 -23.04 26.18 4.81
CA TYR A 366 -23.18 26.87 3.52
C TYR A 366 -23.18 25.95 2.31
N ARG A 367 -23.16 24.63 2.53
CA ARG A 367 -23.18 23.60 1.48
C ARG A 367 -24.26 22.56 1.78
N ASN A 368 -24.56 21.71 0.80
CA ASN A 368 -25.41 20.54 1.03
C ASN A 368 -24.80 19.65 2.10
N VAL A 369 -25.58 19.30 3.10
CA VAL A 369 -25.19 18.50 4.25
C VAL A 369 -25.91 17.17 4.28
N ASP A 370 -25.29 16.17 4.91
CA ASP A 370 -25.88 14.87 5.15
C ASP A 370 -27.06 15.02 6.15
N VAL A 371 -28.18 14.36 5.88
CA VAL A 371 -29.37 14.41 6.73
C VAL A 371 -29.09 13.97 8.17
N ARG A 372 -28.14 13.07 8.37
CA ARG A 372 -27.71 12.60 9.70
C ARG A 372 -27.12 13.71 10.57
N ALA A 373 -26.60 14.77 9.95
CA ALA A 373 -26.10 15.94 10.67
C ALA A 373 -27.22 16.65 11.48
N PHE A 374 -28.45 16.45 11.10
CA PHE A 374 -29.63 16.99 11.80
C PHE A 374 -30.36 15.91 12.60
N THR A 375 -30.62 14.74 12.01
CA THR A 375 -31.45 13.71 12.62
C THR A 375 -30.74 12.92 13.73
N GLN A 376 -29.41 12.88 13.74
CA GLN A 376 -28.60 12.16 14.72
C GLN A 376 -27.74 13.07 15.59
N ARG A 377 -28.07 14.35 15.65
CA ARG A 377 -27.38 15.36 16.48
C ARG A 377 -28.20 15.68 17.72
N TRP A 378 -27.51 15.86 18.83
CA TRP A 378 -28.12 16.23 20.08
C TRP A 378 -28.78 17.63 19.99
N THR A 379 -30.03 17.75 20.41
CA THR A 379 -30.83 18.97 20.39
C THR A 379 -31.38 19.34 21.75
N LYS A 380 -31.76 18.36 22.59
CA LYS A 380 -32.34 18.58 23.91
C LYS A 380 -31.91 17.48 24.92
N PRO A 381 -31.95 17.79 26.23
CA PRO A 381 -31.70 16.79 27.26
C PRO A 381 -32.56 15.53 27.10
N GLY A 382 -31.90 14.36 27.21
CA GLY A 382 -32.50 13.05 27.00
C GLY A 382 -32.27 12.46 25.60
N ASP A 383 -31.78 13.22 24.65
CA ASP A 383 -31.47 12.71 23.30
C ASP A 383 -30.29 11.74 23.34
N VAL A 384 -30.53 10.47 22.93
CA VAL A 384 -29.50 9.46 22.73
C VAL A 384 -29.11 9.43 21.25
N VAL A 385 -27.99 10.08 20.91
CA VAL A 385 -27.62 10.37 19.54
C VAL A 385 -26.13 10.16 19.27
N ALA A 386 -25.75 10.08 17.99
CA ALA A 386 -24.39 9.81 17.58
C ALA A 386 -23.46 11.04 17.54
N TYR A 387 -24.03 12.23 17.42
CA TYR A 387 -23.26 13.47 17.21
C TYR A 387 -23.55 14.52 18.29
N PRO A 388 -22.53 15.27 18.73
CA PRO A 388 -22.66 16.26 19.80
C PRO A 388 -23.55 17.44 19.39
N ARG A 389 -23.94 18.26 20.38
CA ARG A 389 -24.66 19.50 20.15
C ARG A 389 -23.93 20.43 19.16
N GLY A 390 -24.69 21.14 18.34
CA GLY A 390 -24.13 22.15 17.41
C GLY A 390 -23.52 23.32 18.19
N ARG A 391 -22.32 23.75 17.80
CA ARG A 391 -21.62 24.92 18.38
C ARG A 391 -21.26 25.90 17.28
N LEU A 392 -21.81 27.10 17.32
CA LEU A 392 -21.61 28.16 16.30
C LEU A 392 -20.15 28.62 16.19
N TYR A 393 -19.42 28.61 17.29
CA TYR A 393 -18.07 29.21 17.39
C TYR A 393 -16.91 28.20 17.40
N GLN A 394 -17.18 26.88 17.30
CA GLN A 394 -16.11 25.87 17.27
C GLN A 394 -15.99 25.21 15.89
N ARG A 395 -15.85 26.04 14.88
CA ARG A 395 -15.97 25.67 13.46
C ARG A 395 -14.97 24.63 12.96
N ASN A 396 -13.86 24.35 13.61
CA ASN A 396 -12.80 23.50 13.08
C ASN A 396 -12.10 22.60 14.11
N LYS A 397 -12.63 22.44 15.32
CA LYS A 397 -12.04 21.48 16.26
C LYS A 397 -12.57 20.08 15.96
N VAL A 398 -11.92 19.41 15.03
CA VAL A 398 -12.16 18.00 14.79
C VAL A 398 -11.49 17.19 15.90
N VAL A 399 -12.30 16.44 16.61
CA VAL A 399 -11.85 15.58 17.70
C VAL A 399 -11.60 14.18 17.13
N HIS A 400 -10.37 13.70 17.22
CA HIS A 400 -10.06 12.33 16.83
C HIS A 400 -10.47 11.37 17.93
N SER A 401 -11.68 10.84 17.86
CA SER A 401 -12.23 9.91 18.86
C SER A 401 -12.54 8.52 18.28
N SER A 402 -12.68 7.55 19.18
CA SER A 402 -13.00 6.16 18.84
C SER A 402 -14.35 6.00 18.14
N ARG A 403 -15.26 7.00 18.20
CA ARG A 403 -16.57 6.98 17.50
C ARG A 403 -16.46 6.82 15.99
N PHE A 404 -15.30 7.21 15.42
CA PHE A 404 -15.03 7.11 13.99
C PHE A 404 -14.10 5.94 13.63
N VAL A 405 -13.65 5.18 14.63
CA VAL A 405 -12.82 3.97 14.41
C VAL A 405 -13.75 2.77 14.31
N GLU A 406 -13.77 2.16 13.13
CA GLU A 406 -14.70 1.08 12.80
C GLU A 406 -13.93 -0.16 12.34
N LYS A 407 -14.36 -1.34 12.79
CA LYS A 407 -13.81 -2.62 12.35
C LYS A 407 -14.50 -3.03 11.05
N ARG A 408 -13.73 -3.08 9.97
CA ARG A 408 -14.20 -3.40 8.64
C ARG A 408 -13.88 -4.84 8.29
N ASN A 409 -14.92 -5.62 8.04
CA ASN A 409 -14.87 -6.91 7.35
C ASN A 409 -15.59 -6.73 6.03
N GLU A 410 -15.00 -7.24 4.95
CA GLU A 410 -15.52 -7.02 3.61
C GLU A 410 -15.39 -8.27 2.76
N LEU A 411 -16.41 -8.55 1.96
CA LEU A 411 -16.43 -9.49 0.85
C LEU A 411 -16.89 -8.76 -0.40
N HIS A 412 -16.10 -8.80 -1.44
CA HIS A 412 -16.30 -8.08 -2.68
C HIS A 412 -16.23 -9.03 -3.86
N LEU A 413 -17.29 -9.07 -4.71
CA LEU A 413 -17.25 -9.76 -5.99
C LEU A 413 -16.60 -8.83 -7.01
N SER A 414 -15.29 -9.00 -7.20
CA SER A 414 -14.47 -8.13 -8.02
C SER A 414 -14.69 -8.35 -9.51
N SER A 415 -14.92 -9.60 -9.92
CA SER A 415 -15.21 -9.92 -11.31
C SER A 415 -16.13 -11.14 -11.47
N LEU A 416 -16.97 -11.07 -12.49
CA LEU A 416 -17.79 -12.17 -13.01
C LEU A 416 -17.69 -12.14 -14.53
N ASN A 417 -17.22 -13.24 -15.14
CA ASN A 417 -17.15 -13.37 -16.57
C ASN A 417 -17.88 -14.63 -17.01
N ILE A 418 -18.70 -14.48 -18.02
CA ILE A 418 -19.42 -15.56 -18.68
C ILE A 418 -19.03 -15.53 -20.14
N SER A 419 -18.59 -16.65 -20.70
CA SER A 419 -18.25 -16.74 -22.12
C SER A 419 -18.78 -18.01 -22.74
N TYR A 420 -19.20 -17.92 -23.98
CA TYR A 420 -19.73 -19.04 -24.76
C TYR A 420 -18.97 -19.17 -26.10
N ASN A 421 -18.41 -20.34 -26.35
CA ASN A 421 -17.81 -20.67 -27.62
C ASN A 421 -18.90 -21.19 -28.54
N LEU A 422 -19.12 -20.56 -29.68
CA LEU A 422 -20.10 -21.02 -30.64
C LEU A 422 -19.72 -22.40 -31.20
N PRO A 423 -20.73 -23.25 -31.52
CA PRO A 423 -20.46 -24.55 -32.13
C PRO A 423 -19.68 -24.43 -33.44
N VAL A 424 -18.71 -25.32 -33.61
CA VAL A 424 -17.77 -25.30 -34.76
C VAL A 424 -18.51 -25.29 -36.10
N ASN A 425 -19.64 -25.97 -36.19
CA ASN A 425 -20.45 -26.06 -37.43
C ASN A 425 -21.04 -24.69 -37.84
N TRP A 426 -21.34 -23.81 -36.89
CA TRP A 426 -21.83 -22.45 -37.17
C TRP A 426 -20.67 -21.53 -37.54
N VAL A 427 -19.56 -21.67 -36.85
CA VAL A 427 -18.37 -20.83 -37.00
C VAL A 427 -17.68 -21.06 -38.34
N LYS A 428 -17.61 -22.32 -38.80
CA LYS A 428 -17.09 -22.65 -40.15
C LYS A 428 -17.85 -22.01 -41.30
N LYS A 429 -19.18 -21.84 -41.15
CA LYS A 429 -20.00 -21.15 -42.18
C LYS A 429 -19.64 -19.66 -42.33
N LEU A 430 -19.03 -19.07 -41.26
CA LEU A 430 -18.54 -17.70 -41.25
C LEU A 430 -17.07 -17.56 -41.66
N GLY A 431 -16.43 -18.64 -42.11
CA GLY A 431 -15.00 -18.65 -42.48
C GLY A 431 -14.03 -18.53 -41.27
N LEU A 432 -14.51 -18.76 -40.06
CA LEU A 432 -13.75 -18.63 -38.83
C LEU A 432 -13.38 -20.03 -38.27
N LYS A 433 -12.28 -20.11 -37.53
CA LYS A 433 -11.89 -21.32 -36.76
C LYS A 433 -12.60 -21.39 -35.40
N ARG A 434 -12.78 -20.22 -34.77
CA ARG A 434 -13.46 -20.12 -33.47
C ARG A 434 -14.13 -18.76 -33.34
N LEU A 435 -15.27 -18.71 -32.67
CA LEU A 435 -15.94 -17.49 -32.27
C LEU A 435 -16.43 -17.64 -30.83
N ALA A 436 -15.92 -16.78 -29.95
CA ALA A 436 -16.36 -16.70 -28.56
C ALA A 436 -17.10 -15.38 -28.33
N ILE A 437 -18.22 -15.45 -27.61
CA ILE A 437 -18.97 -14.28 -27.15
C ILE A 437 -18.92 -14.30 -25.62
N GLY A 438 -18.68 -13.15 -25.00
CA GLY A 438 -18.58 -13.05 -23.56
C GLY A 438 -19.14 -11.78 -22.99
N VAL A 439 -19.54 -11.85 -21.73
CA VAL A 439 -19.97 -10.71 -20.92
C VAL A 439 -19.17 -10.73 -19.63
N GLY A 440 -18.58 -9.59 -19.30
CA GLY A 440 -17.84 -9.38 -18.08
C GLY A 440 -18.46 -8.28 -17.24
N PHE A 441 -18.41 -8.48 -15.95
CA PHE A 441 -18.92 -7.57 -14.93
C PHE A 441 -17.81 -7.34 -13.89
N SER A 442 -17.58 -6.09 -13.51
CA SER A 442 -16.64 -5.74 -12.45
C SER A 442 -17.36 -4.94 -11.36
N ASP A 443 -16.90 -5.12 -10.12
CA ASP A 443 -17.43 -4.41 -8.95
C ASP A 443 -18.95 -4.60 -8.75
N ILE A 444 -19.44 -5.83 -8.88
CA ILE A 444 -20.89 -6.14 -8.90
C ILE A 444 -21.53 -5.86 -7.55
N PHE A 445 -20.96 -6.41 -6.48
CA PHE A 445 -21.46 -6.15 -5.15
C PHE A 445 -20.33 -6.20 -4.11
N ARG A 446 -20.61 -5.56 -2.98
CA ARG A 446 -19.72 -5.48 -1.83
C ARG A 446 -20.53 -5.62 -0.55
N LEU A 447 -20.23 -6.65 0.22
CA LEU A 447 -20.73 -6.83 1.58
C LEU A 447 -19.70 -6.30 2.55
N SER A 448 -20.06 -5.36 3.40
CA SER A 448 -19.14 -4.76 4.36
C SER A 448 -19.85 -4.52 5.70
N THR A 449 -19.16 -4.78 6.82
CA THR A 449 -19.65 -4.46 8.17
C THR A 449 -19.68 -2.96 8.43
N VAL A 450 -18.98 -2.17 7.63
CA VAL A 450 -18.98 -0.71 7.71
C VAL A 450 -19.63 -0.13 6.48
N LYS A 451 -20.58 0.79 6.70
CA LYS A 451 -21.20 1.52 5.60
C LYS A 451 -20.14 2.30 4.83
N PHE A 452 -20.05 2.06 3.53
CA PHE A 452 -19.12 2.77 2.66
C PHE A 452 -19.62 4.20 2.44
N GLU A 453 -18.94 5.15 3.08
CA GLU A 453 -19.25 6.58 2.98
C GLU A 453 -18.56 7.18 1.74
N ARG A 454 -19.33 7.48 0.71
CA ARG A 454 -18.81 7.95 -0.58
C ARG A 454 -18.56 9.46 -0.64
N GLY A 455 -19.19 10.21 0.24
CA GLY A 455 -19.21 11.67 0.14
C GLY A 455 -19.99 12.14 -1.11
N THR A 456 -19.62 13.30 -1.63
CA THR A 456 -20.28 13.91 -2.81
C THR A 456 -19.47 13.73 -4.10
N SER A 457 -18.36 12.98 -4.08
CA SER A 457 -17.34 13.10 -5.12
C SER A 457 -17.68 12.31 -6.40
N TYR A 458 -18.02 11.03 -6.32
CA TYR A 458 -18.40 10.23 -7.51
C TYR A 458 -19.30 9.07 -7.11
N PRO A 459 -20.32 8.71 -7.93
CA PRO A 459 -21.07 7.49 -7.74
C PRO A 459 -20.16 6.27 -7.94
N TYR A 460 -20.55 5.18 -7.32
CA TYR A 460 -19.86 3.90 -7.51
C TYR A 460 -20.14 3.42 -8.93
N MET A 461 -19.11 3.14 -9.68
CA MET A 461 -19.25 2.66 -11.05
C MET A 461 -19.20 1.13 -11.05
N HIS A 462 -20.26 0.51 -11.56
CA HIS A 462 -20.22 -0.87 -12.01
C HIS A 462 -19.74 -0.87 -13.45
N SER A 463 -18.81 -1.73 -13.80
CA SER A 463 -18.31 -1.84 -15.16
C SER A 463 -18.89 -3.09 -15.82
N TYR A 464 -19.38 -2.91 -17.05
CA TYR A 464 -19.89 -3.98 -17.89
C TYR A 464 -19.08 -3.97 -19.17
N ASN A 465 -18.60 -5.11 -19.60
CA ASN A 465 -17.92 -5.27 -20.87
C ASN A 465 -18.57 -6.38 -21.69
N PHE A 466 -18.64 -6.18 -22.99
CA PHE A 466 -19.09 -7.17 -23.95
C PHE A 466 -17.92 -7.52 -24.87
N MET A 467 -17.66 -8.80 -25.04
CA MET A 467 -16.52 -9.30 -25.80
C MET A 467 -16.96 -10.22 -26.93
N ILE A 468 -16.45 -9.98 -28.12
CA ILE A 468 -16.55 -10.87 -29.28
C ILE A 468 -15.12 -11.18 -29.74
N SER A 469 -14.75 -12.46 -29.74
CA SER A 469 -13.40 -12.91 -30.09
C SER A 469 -13.45 -13.89 -31.26
N PRO A 470 -13.33 -13.40 -32.51
CA PRO A 470 -13.15 -14.25 -33.68
C PRO A 470 -11.71 -14.75 -33.78
N THR A 471 -11.53 -16.00 -34.21
CA THR A 471 -10.21 -16.58 -34.59
C THR A 471 -10.34 -17.06 -36.03
N PHE A 472 -9.43 -16.60 -36.89
CA PHE A 472 -9.38 -16.89 -38.32
C PHE A 472 -8.51 -18.10 -38.62
#